data_79659e0ca1fe7ef8f867e56fb730adec
#
_entry.id   79659e0ca1fe7ef8f867e56fb730adec
#
_cell.length_a   1.000
_cell.length_b   1.000
_cell.length_c   1.000
_cell.angle_alpha   90.00
_cell.angle_beta   90.00
_cell.angle_gamma   90.00
#
_symmetry.space_group_name_H-M   'P 1'
#
loop_
_entity.id
_entity.type
_entity.pdbx_description
1 polymer ?
#
loop_
_entity_poly.entity_id
_entity_poly.type
_entity_poly.pdbx_seq_one_letter_code
_entity_poly.pdbx_strand_id
1 'polypeptide(L)'
;GLKPAFRADGTVTAGTSSPLTDGAVALLVCSMEYARKHGLEPLARVKSVAVAGCAPEVMGMGPVEVSPKALARAGITAKEPDVVEL
;
A
#
# COMPACT_ATOMS: atom_id res chain seq x y z
N GLY A 1 12.73 28.22 -6.26
CA GLY A 1 11.94 26.99 -6.28
C GLY A 1 12.69 25.87 -6.97
N LEU A 2 12.27 24.63 -6.73
CA LEU A 2 12.84 23.45 -7.39
C LEU A 2 12.36 23.40 -8.85
N LYS A 3 13.25 22.95 -9.73
CA LYS A 3 12.90 22.75 -11.15
C LYS A 3 12.03 21.50 -11.31
N PRO A 4 11.02 21.54 -12.21
CA PRO A 4 10.31 20.33 -12.62
C PRO A 4 11.23 19.27 -13.19
N ALA A 5 10.97 17.97 -12.87
CA ALA A 5 11.85 16.88 -13.26
C ALA A 5 11.65 16.41 -14.71
N PHE A 6 10.43 16.57 -15.26
CA PHE A 6 10.07 15.98 -16.56
C PHE A 6 9.59 17.02 -17.57
N ARG A 7 8.67 17.88 -17.20
CA ARG A 7 8.07 18.89 -18.08
C ARG A 7 8.38 20.28 -17.54
N ALA A 8 8.67 21.24 -18.41
CA ALA A 8 9.01 22.62 -18.01
C ALA A 8 7.89 23.31 -17.19
N ASP A 9 6.64 22.97 -17.48
CA ASP A 9 5.43 23.43 -16.79
C ASP A 9 4.88 22.40 -15.78
N GLY A 10 5.64 21.36 -15.47
CA GLY A 10 5.24 20.27 -14.59
C GLY A 10 5.32 20.62 -13.11
N THR A 11 4.58 19.84 -12.31
CA THR A 11 4.53 19.97 -10.84
C THR A 11 5.38 18.94 -10.11
N VAL A 12 5.91 17.92 -10.82
CA VAL A 12 6.76 16.89 -10.23
C VAL A 12 8.18 17.41 -10.09
N THR A 13 8.65 17.52 -8.85
CA THR A 13 9.99 17.99 -8.50
C THR A 13 10.64 17.02 -7.52
N ALA A 14 11.93 17.17 -7.26
CA ALA A 14 12.62 16.38 -6.22
C ALA A 14 12.00 16.57 -4.81
N GLY A 15 11.35 17.71 -4.54
CA GLY A 15 10.68 17.98 -3.27
C GLY A 15 9.25 17.44 -3.17
N THR A 16 8.63 17.05 -4.30
CA THR A 16 7.28 16.46 -4.34
C THR A 16 7.29 14.96 -4.63
N SER A 17 8.46 14.34 -4.65
CA SER A 17 8.65 12.91 -4.94
C SER A 17 9.43 12.23 -3.83
N SER A 18 9.14 10.95 -3.62
CA SER A 18 9.90 10.13 -2.69
C SER A 18 11.33 9.91 -3.21
N PRO A 19 12.35 9.92 -2.33
CA PRO A 19 13.72 9.64 -2.72
C PRO A 19 13.92 8.15 -3.02
N LEU A 20 14.94 7.85 -3.82
CA LEU A 20 15.47 6.49 -3.94
C LEU A 20 16.36 6.23 -2.72
N THR A 21 15.94 5.34 -1.84
CA THR A 21 16.66 4.98 -0.62
C THR A 21 16.78 3.47 -0.49
N ASP A 22 17.89 3.03 0.09
CA ASP A 22 18.08 1.63 0.40
C ASP A 22 17.26 1.25 1.64
N GLY A 23 16.74 0.04 1.63
CA GLY A 23 15.97 -0.49 2.74
C GLY A 23 15.86 -2.02 2.65
N ALA A 24 15.58 -2.64 3.77
CA ALA A 24 15.30 -4.06 3.82
C ALA A 24 14.24 -4.35 4.87
N VAL A 25 13.36 -5.30 4.59
CA VAL A 25 12.36 -5.79 5.53
C VAL A 25 12.20 -7.29 5.37
N ALA A 26 11.96 -7.99 6.47
CA ALA A 26 11.63 -9.40 6.46
C ALA A 26 10.33 -9.62 7.24
N LEU A 27 9.41 -10.35 6.66
CA LEU A 27 8.13 -10.74 7.25
C LEU A 27 7.96 -12.25 7.22
N LEU A 28 7.60 -12.83 8.35
CA LEU A 28 7.15 -14.21 8.42
C LEU A 28 5.63 -14.25 8.26
N VAL A 29 5.18 -14.78 7.14
CA VAL A 29 3.76 -15.01 6.87
C VAL A 29 3.47 -16.50 7.03
N CYS A 30 2.53 -16.85 7.89
CA CYS A 30 2.19 -18.24 8.16
C CYS A 30 0.70 -18.42 8.51
N SER A 31 0.24 -19.66 8.53
CA SER A 31 -1.10 -19.98 9.04
C SER A 31 -1.18 -19.79 10.56
N MET A 32 -2.38 -19.56 11.08
CA MET A 32 -2.61 -19.51 12.53
C MET A 32 -2.28 -20.83 13.22
N GLU A 33 -2.46 -21.93 12.53
CA GLU A 33 -2.09 -23.27 13.04
C GLU A 33 -0.58 -23.38 13.23
N TYR A 34 0.18 -22.95 12.21
CA TYR A 34 1.64 -22.92 12.29
C TYR A 34 2.12 -22.02 13.43
N ALA A 35 1.56 -20.82 13.53
CA ALA A 35 1.91 -19.88 14.61
C ALA A 35 1.71 -20.51 16.00
N ARG A 36 0.55 -21.11 16.24
CA ARG A 36 0.26 -21.79 17.53
C ARG A 36 1.22 -22.97 17.81
N LYS A 37 1.46 -23.80 16.79
CA LYS A 37 2.36 -24.95 16.93
C LYS A 37 3.79 -24.54 17.30
N HIS A 38 4.25 -23.39 16.83
CA HIS A 38 5.60 -22.90 17.05
C HIS A 38 5.71 -21.79 18.11
N GLY A 39 4.63 -21.51 18.86
CA GLY A 39 4.63 -20.51 19.90
C GLY A 39 4.87 -19.08 19.40
N LEU A 40 4.52 -18.81 18.14
CA LEU A 40 4.66 -17.49 17.54
C LEU A 40 3.46 -16.62 17.90
N GLU A 41 3.72 -15.37 18.28
CA GLU A 41 2.69 -14.38 18.53
C GLU A 41 2.41 -13.60 17.23
N PRO A 42 1.21 -13.69 16.65
CA PRO A 42 0.86 -12.95 15.43
C PRO A 42 0.74 -11.46 15.71
N LEU A 43 1.45 -10.64 14.94
CA LEU A 43 1.36 -9.18 15.02
C LEU A 43 0.10 -8.64 14.34
N ALA A 44 -0.33 -9.28 13.27
CA ALA A 44 -1.50 -8.90 12.51
C ALA A 44 -2.07 -10.09 11.72
N ARG A 45 -3.27 -9.91 11.21
CA ARG A 45 -3.92 -10.86 10.29
C ARG A 45 -4.25 -10.17 8.98
N VAL A 46 -3.80 -10.74 7.87
CA VAL A 46 -4.22 -10.29 6.55
C VAL A 46 -5.68 -10.70 6.33
N LYS A 47 -6.59 -9.74 6.22
CA LYS A 47 -8.01 -9.99 5.97
C LYS A 47 -8.32 -10.15 4.49
N SER A 48 -7.71 -9.32 3.66
CA SER A 48 -7.91 -9.37 2.21
C SER A 48 -6.71 -8.78 1.47
N VAL A 49 -6.61 -9.14 0.21
CA VAL A 49 -5.68 -8.56 -0.75
C VAL A 49 -6.44 -8.28 -2.04
N ALA A 50 -6.15 -7.18 -2.70
CA ALA A 50 -6.70 -6.85 -4.00
C ALA A 50 -5.63 -6.22 -4.90
N VAL A 51 -5.84 -6.31 -6.19
CA VAL A 51 -4.99 -5.72 -7.21
C VAL A 51 -5.87 -4.96 -8.22
N ALA A 52 -5.38 -3.83 -8.68
CA ALA A 52 -5.98 -3.07 -9.77
C ALA A 52 -4.85 -2.48 -10.63
N GLY A 53 -5.09 -2.37 -11.93
CA GLY A 53 -4.24 -1.64 -12.84
C GLY A 53 -4.86 -0.27 -13.15
N CYS A 54 -4.01 0.72 -13.39
CA CYS A 54 -4.42 2.03 -13.89
C CYS A 54 -3.41 2.50 -14.95
N ALA A 55 -3.78 3.55 -15.68
CA ALA A 55 -2.87 4.14 -16.66
C ALA A 55 -1.61 4.69 -15.95
N PRO A 56 -0.41 4.52 -16.53
CA PRO A 56 0.85 4.92 -15.89
C PRO A 56 0.89 6.41 -15.51
N GLU A 57 0.26 7.26 -16.30
CA GLU A 57 0.22 8.71 -16.09
C GLU A 57 -0.53 9.11 -14.82
N VAL A 58 -1.39 8.23 -14.32
CA VAL A 58 -2.22 8.44 -13.12
C VAL A 58 -1.99 7.36 -12.07
N MET A 59 -0.78 6.85 -11.96
CA MET A 59 -0.45 5.75 -11.05
C MET A 59 -0.87 6.03 -9.59
N GLY A 60 -0.84 7.30 -9.15
CA GLY A 60 -1.33 7.71 -7.84
C GLY A 60 -2.83 7.49 -7.60
N MET A 61 -3.61 7.19 -8.66
CA MET A 61 -5.02 6.83 -8.55
C MET A 61 -5.24 5.32 -8.29
N GLY A 62 -4.19 4.51 -8.31
CA GLY A 62 -4.29 3.07 -8.03
C GLY A 62 -5.07 2.72 -6.77
N PRO A 63 -4.85 3.39 -5.63
CA PRO A 63 -5.62 3.16 -4.40
C PRO A 63 -7.13 3.36 -4.57
N VAL A 64 -7.56 4.28 -5.42
CA VAL A 64 -9.00 4.53 -5.69
C VAL A 64 -9.67 3.30 -6.31
N GLU A 65 -8.96 2.63 -7.21
CA GLU A 65 -9.46 1.45 -7.91
C GLU A 65 -9.37 0.16 -7.06
N VAL A 66 -8.35 0.05 -6.22
CA VAL A 66 -8.08 -1.19 -5.48
C VAL A 66 -8.76 -1.23 -4.11
N SER A 67 -8.89 -0.09 -3.43
CA SER A 67 -9.42 -0.07 -2.05
C SER A 67 -10.85 -0.60 -1.95
N PRO A 68 -11.81 -0.24 -2.83
CA PRO A 68 -13.15 -0.82 -2.78
C PRO A 68 -13.17 -2.33 -2.92
N LYS A 69 -12.27 -2.89 -3.76
CA LYS A 69 -12.15 -4.34 -3.94
C LYS A 69 -11.62 -5.03 -2.69
N ALA A 70 -10.60 -4.44 -2.04
CA ALA A 70 -10.04 -4.98 -0.81
C ALA A 70 -11.05 -4.92 0.34
N LEU A 71 -11.74 -3.81 0.52
CA LEU A 71 -12.77 -3.62 1.54
C LEU A 71 -13.92 -4.61 1.36
N ALA A 72 -14.45 -4.74 0.14
CA ALA A 72 -15.51 -5.69 -0.16
C ALA A 72 -15.10 -7.14 0.15
N ARG A 73 -13.89 -7.55 -0.21
CA ARG A 73 -13.34 -8.88 0.11
C ARG A 73 -13.15 -9.10 1.61
N ALA A 74 -12.81 -8.05 2.34
CA ALA A 74 -12.68 -8.09 3.80
C ALA A 74 -14.03 -8.07 4.53
N GLY A 75 -15.13 -7.74 3.83
CA GLY A 75 -16.46 -7.59 4.42
C GLY A 75 -16.59 -6.36 5.33
N ILE A 76 -15.83 -5.29 5.03
CA ILE A 76 -15.85 -4.04 5.79
C ILE A 76 -16.11 -2.84 4.88
N THR A 77 -16.51 -1.73 5.46
CA THR A 77 -16.73 -0.44 4.77
C THR A 77 -15.52 0.48 4.92
N ALA A 78 -15.44 1.52 4.10
CA ALA A 78 -14.37 2.51 4.16
C ALA A 78 -14.32 3.35 5.45
N LYS A 79 -15.35 3.26 6.31
CA LYS A 79 -15.42 3.98 7.58
C LYS A 79 -14.85 3.18 8.77
N GLU A 80 -14.60 1.88 8.57
CA GLU A 80 -14.16 0.98 9.65
C GLU A 80 -12.64 0.93 9.88
N PRO A 81 -11.76 1.17 8.88
CA PRO A 81 -10.34 1.24 9.16
C PRO A 81 -9.98 2.42 10.08
N ASP A 82 -9.26 2.15 11.15
CA ASP A 82 -8.76 3.17 12.08
C ASP A 82 -7.52 3.89 11.52
N VAL A 83 -6.74 3.20 10.70
CA VAL A 83 -5.51 3.72 10.08
C VAL A 83 -5.47 3.33 8.62
N VAL A 84 -5.07 4.28 7.79
CA VAL A 84 -4.86 4.08 6.35
C VAL A 84 -3.43 4.54 6.02
N GLU A 85 -2.69 3.70 5.33
CA GLU A 85 -1.35 4.00 4.80
C GLU A 85 -1.41 3.93 3.27
N LEU A 86 -0.96 5.01 2.57
CA LEU A 86 -0.98 5.14 1.10
C LEU A 86 0.38 5.57 0.56
#